data_bab1cde98fee7ad4a6f7da5fc6eeb70c
#
_entry.id   bab1cde98fee7ad4a6f7da5fc6eeb70c
#
_cell.length_a   1.000
_cell.length_b   1.000
_cell.length_c   1.000
_cell.angle_alpha   90.00
_cell.angle_beta   90.00
_cell.angle_gamma   90.00
#
_symmetry.space_group_name_H-M   'P 1'
#
loop_
_entity.id
_entity.type
_entity.pdbx_description
1 polymer ?
#
loop_
_entity_poly.entity_id
_entity_poly.type
_entity_poly.pdbx_seq_one_letter_code
_entity_poly.pdbx_strand_id
1 'polypeptide(L)'
;MNASQSFDRAAHIYDQTRLLPEPTATHGIQAILDIIGPEAIILDAGTGTGRISVPLLKRGAKLVGCDLSMKMLLRLQEKFSSAQLAQADAVDLPFPANYFDALLTVHVMHLVGPWREALREFRRVLKPGEVYLNIRTYEPAGASRREQIRDFWRNWVTARGVDVRHPGAQNRTELLQELQIMGTNVMEVEVVRYTHIYTLREELERYQTRVYSDTWKIPDDIYEESIQELHAWIVGNYGSLDQKLEEEVRFAIDVVRFES
;
A
#
# COMPACT_ATOMS: atom_id res chain seq x y z
N MET A 1 -16.75 12.86 7.49
CA MET A 1 -15.91 12.06 6.56
C MET A 1 -14.56 11.84 7.22
N ASN A 2 -14.04 10.61 7.21
CA ASN A 2 -12.72 10.36 7.78
C ASN A 2 -11.65 10.97 6.86
N ALA A 3 -10.70 11.71 7.41
CA ALA A 3 -9.58 12.27 6.65
C ALA A 3 -8.64 11.15 6.17
N SER A 4 -7.90 11.41 5.08
CA SER A 4 -6.85 10.52 4.60
C SER A 4 -5.70 10.41 5.62
N GLN A 5 -5.04 9.26 5.68
CA GLN A 5 -4.00 8.99 6.68
C GLN A 5 -2.62 9.35 6.15
N SER A 6 -1.96 10.35 6.76
CA SER A 6 -0.57 10.72 6.45
C SER A 6 0.44 9.76 7.11
N PHE A 7 1.54 9.50 6.42
CA PHE A 7 2.66 8.67 6.87
C PHE A 7 3.87 9.48 7.35
N ASP A 8 3.72 10.74 7.68
CA ASP A 8 4.80 11.58 8.22
C ASP A 8 5.52 10.96 9.42
N ARG A 9 4.77 10.23 10.26
CA ARG A 9 5.32 9.54 11.44
C ARG A 9 6.31 8.44 11.09
N ALA A 10 6.06 7.71 9.99
CA ALA A 10 6.82 6.53 9.61
C ALA A 10 7.88 6.77 8.52
N ALA A 11 7.98 7.99 7.98
CA ALA A 11 8.84 8.28 6.83
C ALA A 11 10.32 7.88 7.05
N HIS A 12 10.81 7.95 8.29
CA HIS A 12 12.21 7.64 8.64
C HIS A 12 12.53 6.14 8.66
N ILE A 13 11.53 5.25 8.86
CA ILE A 13 11.71 3.80 8.94
C ILE A 13 11.04 3.05 7.77
N TYR A 14 10.28 3.77 6.92
CA TYR A 14 9.41 3.16 5.91
C TYR A 14 10.17 2.21 4.98
N ASP A 15 11.30 2.62 4.47
CA ASP A 15 12.09 1.81 3.54
C ASP A 15 12.59 0.50 4.16
N GLN A 16 12.95 0.52 5.44
CA GLN A 16 13.45 -0.67 6.15
C GLN A 16 12.34 -1.71 6.36
N THR A 17 11.08 -1.27 6.41
CA THR A 17 9.93 -2.12 6.75
C THR A 17 9.11 -2.58 5.55
N ARG A 18 9.36 -2.03 4.35
CA ARG A 18 8.53 -2.22 3.15
C ARG A 18 9.32 -2.59 1.88
N LEU A 19 10.51 -3.14 2.04
CA LEU A 19 11.31 -3.60 0.89
C LEU A 19 10.58 -4.72 0.12
N LEU A 20 10.67 -4.65 -1.20
CA LEU A 20 10.35 -5.78 -2.08
C LEU A 20 11.65 -6.55 -2.29
N PRO A 21 11.66 -7.87 -2.05
CA PRO A 21 12.85 -8.67 -2.30
C PRO A 21 13.15 -8.76 -3.81
N GLU A 22 14.42 -8.85 -4.16
CA GLU A 22 14.80 -9.26 -5.50
C GLU A 22 14.61 -10.79 -5.68
N PRO A 23 14.15 -11.26 -6.85
CA PRO A 23 13.91 -10.51 -8.11
C PRO A 23 12.50 -9.90 -8.24
N THR A 24 11.67 -9.94 -7.18
CA THR A 24 10.28 -9.45 -7.22
C THR A 24 10.20 -7.97 -7.61
N ALA A 25 11.10 -7.15 -7.06
CA ALA A 25 11.14 -5.71 -7.38
C ALA A 25 11.41 -5.52 -8.88
N THR A 26 12.38 -6.21 -9.44
CA THR A 26 12.73 -6.13 -10.88
C THR A 26 11.58 -6.58 -11.78
N HIS A 27 10.96 -7.72 -11.50
CA HIS A 27 9.83 -8.24 -12.28
C HIS A 27 8.60 -7.32 -12.17
N GLY A 28 8.32 -6.81 -10.96
CA GLY A 28 7.21 -5.88 -10.74
C GLY A 28 7.35 -4.60 -11.57
N ILE A 29 8.53 -4.01 -11.58
CA ILE A 29 8.81 -2.80 -12.36
C ILE A 29 8.73 -3.07 -13.86
N GLN A 30 9.25 -4.21 -14.33
CA GLN A 30 9.16 -4.58 -15.75
C GLN A 30 7.69 -4.77 -16.17
N ALA A 31 6.90 -5.50 -15.40
CA ALA A 31 5.48 -5.69 -15.70
C ALA A 31 4.69 -4.37 -15.77
N ILE A 32 4.98 -3.40 -14.88
CA ILE A 32 4.39 -2.07 -14.94
C ILE A 32 4.73 -1.40 -16.28
N LEU A 33 6.00 -1.37 -16.68
CA LEU A 33 6.45 -0.77 -17.95
C LEU A 33 5.84 -1.46 -19.17
N ASP A 34 5.72 -2.79 -19.16
CA ASP A 34 5.11 -3.55 -20.25
C ASP A 34 3.62 -3.24 -20.42
N ILE A 35 2.90 -2.96 -19.33
CA ILE A 35 1.48 -2.60 -19.35
C ILE A 35 1.26 -1.17 -19.86
N ILE A 36 2.08 -0.20 -19.37
CA ILE A 36 1.85 1.22 -19.65
C ILE A 36 2.56 1.74 -20.91
N GLY A 37 3.61 1.03 -21.36
CA GLY A 37 4.44 1.45 -22.49
C GLY A 37 5.52 2.49 -22.13
N PRO A 38 6.55 2.64 -22.99
CA PRO A 38 7.77 3.39 -22.66
C PRO A 38 7.60 4.91 -22.68
N GLU A 39 6.63 5.44 -23.40
CA GLU A 39 6.43 6.88 -23.60
C GLU A 39 5.38 7.51 -22.68
N ALA A 40 4.71 6.68 -21.88
CA ALA A 40 3.60 7.09 -21.04
C ALA A 40 4.01 8.14 -19.98
N ILE A 41 3.18 9.14 -19.79
CA ILE A 41 3.27 10.09 -18.68
C ILE A 41 2.49 9.50 -17.51
N ILE A 42 3.18 9.22 -16.42
CA ILE A 42 2.70 8.45 -15.29
C ILE A 42 2.44 9.34 -14.08
N LEU A 43 1.32 9.17 -13.41
CA LEU A 43 1.09 9.66 -12.06
C LEU A 43 1.22 8.49 -11.06
N ASP A 44 2.10 8.62 -10.06
CA ASP A 44 2.13 7.71 -8.89
C ASP A 44 1.46 8.41 -7.71
N ALA A 45 0.20 8.08 -7.45
CA ALA A 45 -0.61 8.67 -6.38
C ALA A 45 -0.41 7.88 -5.07
N GLY A 46 0.17 8.55 -4.08
CA GLY A 46 0.70 7.91 -2.87
C GLY A 46 2.08 7.30 -3.10
N THR A 47 2.95 8.05 -3.79
CA THR A 47 4.29 7.60 -4.19
C THR A 47 5.20 7.25 -3.02
N GLY A 48 4.91 7.78 -1.82
CA GLY A 48 5.67 7.54 -0.59
C GLY A 48 7.13 7.92 -0.74
N THR A 49 8.00 7.05 -0.27
CA THR A 49 9.47 7.21 -0.38
C THR A 49 10.03 6.76 -1.73
N GLY A 50 9.18 6.45 -2.72
CA GLY A 50 9.59 6.08 -4.07
C GLY A 50 9.93 4.61 -4.28
N ARG A 51 9.37 3.70 -3.51
CA ARG A 51 9.65 2.25 -3.64
C ARG A 51 9.42 1.73 -5.07
N ILE A 52 8.42 2.24 -5.77
CA ILE A 52 8.11 1.93 -7.17
C ILE A 52 8.60 3.06 -8.09
N SER A 53 8.35 4.31 -7.73
CA SER A 53 8.69 5.49 -8.55
C SER A 53 10.20 5.58 -8.83
N VAL A 54 11.07 5.39 -7.83
CA VAL A 54 12.54 5.52 -8.05
C VAL A 54 13.07 4.48 -9.04
N PRO A 55 12.73 3.17 -8.97
CA PRO A 55 13.09 2.21 -9.99
C PRO A 55 12.54 2.51 -11.39
N LEU A 56 11.32 3.05 -11.51
CA LEU A 56 10.74 3.48 -12.79
C LEU A 56 11.52 4.67 -13.37
N LEU A 57 11.77 5.71 -12.55
CA LEU A 57 12.55 6.89 -12.93
C LEU A 57 13.98 6.52 -13.38
N LYS A 58 14.63 5.59 -12.68
CA LYS A 58 15.96 5.07 -13.07
C LYS A 58 15.96 4.34 -14.43
N ARG A 59 14.80 3.86 -14.89
CA ARG A 59 14.61 3.28 -16.22
C ARG A 59 14.12 4.28 -17.27
N GLY A 60 14.09 5.57 -16.91
CA GLY A 60 13.73 6.66 -17.84
C GLY A 60 12.24 6.94 -17.96
N ALA A 61 11.39 6.38 -17.06
CA ALA A 61 9.96 6.67 -17.09
C ALA A 61 9.67 8.14 -16.83
N LYS A 62 8.69 8.71 -17.55
CA LYS A 62 8.17 10.07 -17.36
C LYS A 62 7.14 10.04 -16.24
N LEU A 63 7.56 10.27 -15.00
CA LEU A 63 6.74 10.08 -13.82
C LEU A 63 6.66 11.32 -12.95
N VAL A 64 5.44 11.65 -12.52
CA VAL A 64 5.16 12.61 -11.45
C VAL A 64 4.68 11.81 -10.23
N GLY A 65 5.30 12.03 -9.08
CA GLY A 65 4.87 11.45 -7.81
C GLY A 65 4.04 12.44 -7.00
N CYS A 66 2.94 12.01 -6.40
CA CYS A 66 2.27 12.79 -5.37
C CYS A 66 2.04 11.98 -4.10
N ASP A 67 2.06 12.66 -2.96
CA ASP A 67 1.79 12.07 -1.65
C ASP A 67 1.23 13.14 -0.70
N LEU A 68 0.42 12.72 0.27
CA LEU A 68 -0.08 13.59 1.32
C LEU A 68 1.04 14.01 2.29
N SER A 69 2.05 13.15 2.46
CA SER A 69 3.17 13.32 3.38
C SER A 69 4.35 14.03 2.72
N MET A 70 4.61 15.27 3.09
CA MET A 70 5.81 15.99 2.65
C MET A 70 7.10 15.26 3.07
N LYS A 71 7.12 14.62 4.24
CA LYS A 71 8.31 13.88 4.69
C LYS A 71 8.60 12.67 3.82
N MET A 72 7.58 12.00 3.28
CA MET A 72 7.75 10.92 2.31
C MET A 72 8.35 11.45 1.01
N LEU A 73 7.83 12.55 0.50
CA LEU A 73 8.33 13.17 -0.75
C LEU A 73 9.79 13.61 -0.63
N LEU A 74 10.18 14.19 0.51
CA LEU A 74 11.57 14.56 0.78
C LEU A 74 12.49 13.33 0.75
N ARG A 75 12.08 12.21 1.33
CA ARG A 75 12.83 10.94 1.25
C ARG A 75 12.96 10.41 -0.17
N LEU A 76 11.93 10.55 -0.99
CA LEU A 76 12.02 10.20 -2.41
C LEU A 76 13.01 11.11 -3.13
N GLN A 77 12.95 12.41 -2.89
CA GLN A 77 13.84 13.40 -3.52
C GLN A 77 15.31 13.21 -3.15
N GLU A 78 15.61 12.75 -1.92
CA GLU A 78 16.96 12.34 -1.50
C GLU A 78 17.50 11.20 -2.38
N LYS A 79 16.64 10.25 -2.82
CA LYS A 79 17.03 9.09 -3.65
C LYS A 79 17.08 9.40 -5.14
N PHE A 80 16.31 10.38 -5.59
CA PHE A 80 16.23 10.81 -6.99
C PHE A 80 15.93 12.31 -7.07
N SER A 81 16.97 13.12 -7.08
CA SER A 81 16.90 14.58 -6.90
C SER A 81 16.12 15.31 -8.00
N SER A 82 16.03 14.74 -9.21
CA SER A 82 15.29 15.31 -10.35
C SER A 82 13.83 14.83 -10.44
N ALA A 83 13.30 14.11 -9.42
CA ALA A 83 11.92 13.67 -9.40
C ALA A 83 10.96 14.87 -9.41
N GLN A 84 9.93 14.80 -10.25
CA GLN A 84 8.82 15.74 -10.23
C GLN A 84 7.82 15.29 -9.16
N LEU A 85 7.61 16.12 -8.13
CA LEU A 85 6.83 15.76 -6.95
C LEU A 85 5.81 16.86 -6.62
N ALA A 86 4.63 16.47 -6.15
CA ALA A 86 3.59 17.34 -5.64
C ALA A 86 3.06 16.84 -4.30
N GLN A 87 2.92 17.72 -3.29
CA GLN A 87 2.17 17.38 -2.10
C GLN A 87 0.68 17.53 -2.40
N ALA A 88 -0.08 16.43 -2.33
CA ALA A 88 -1.51 16.42 -2.62
C ALA A 88 -2.24 15.29 -1.88
N ASP A 89 -3.53 15.50 -1.60
CA ASP A 89 -4.44 14.40 -1.27
C ASP A 89 -4.94 13.77 -2.58
N ALA A 90 -5.07 12.46 -2.61
CA ALA A 90 -5.58 11.71 -3.76
C ALA A 90 -7.02 12.09 -4.16
N VAL A 91 -7.76 12.76 -3.28
CA VAL A 91 -9.12 13.25 -3.53
C VAL A 91 -9.19 14.65 -4.15
N ASP A 92 -8.04 15.32 -4.24
CA ASP A 92 -7.92 16.68 -4.83
C ASP A 92 -6.56 16.82 -5.50
N LEU A 93 -6.43 16.23 -6.69
CA LEU A 93 -5.18 16.17 -7.43
C LEU A 93 -4.93 17.49 -8.19
N PRO A 94 -3.78 18.17 -7.99
CA PRO A 94 -3.48 19.47 -8.59
C PRO A 94 -3.05 19.34 -10.06
N PHE A 95 -3.70 18.47 -10.82
CA PHE A 95 -3.39 18.20 -12.21
C PHE A 95 -4.61 18.42 -13.11
N PRO A 96 -4.39 18.84 -14.38
CA PRO A 96 -5.50 19.00 -15.32
C PRO A 96 -6.19 17.65 -15.65
N ALA A 97 -7.42 17.72 -16.11
CA ALA A 97 -8.13 16.55 -16.63
C ALA A 97 -7.42 16.02 -17.90
N ASN A 98 -7.50 14.72 -18.13
CA ASN A 98 -6.99 14.05 -19.33
C ASN A 98 -5.50 14.32 -19.61
N TYR A 99 -4.69 14.29 -18.57
CA TYR A 99 -3.27 14.59 -18.68
C TYR A 99 -2.37 13.34 -18.70
N PHE A 100 -2.64 12.37 -17.84
CA PHE A 100 -1.79 11.20 -17.67
C PHE A 100 -2.21 10.02 -18.56
N ASP A 101 -1.20 9.28 -19.06
CA ASP A 101 -1.40 8.04 -19.80
C ASP A 101 -1.53 6.83 -18.86
N ALA A 102 -1.02 6.94 -17.63
CA ALA A 102 -1.19 5.92 -16.60
C ALA A 102 -1.23 6.55 -15.20
N LEU A 103 -1.94 5.89 -14.30
CA LEU A 103 -1.95 6.21 -12.88
C LEU A 103 -1.61 4.96 -12.07
N LEU A 104 -0.74 5.10 -11.07
CA LEU A 104 -0.36 4.02 -10.17
C LEU A 104 -0.85 4.32 -8.74
N THR A 105 -1.24 3.29 -8.01
CA THR A 105 -1.31 3.31 -6.55
C THR A 105 -0.68 2.03 -5.99
N VAL A 106 0.05 2.14 -4.88
CA VAL A 106 0.69 0.99 -4.24
C VAL A 106 0.33 0.95 -2.76
N HIS A 107 -0.60 0.09 -2.38
CA HIS A 107 -1.12 0.02 -1.00
C HIS A 107 -1.68 1.36 -0.47
N VAL A 108 -2.43 2.11 -1.28
CA VAL A 108 -2.93 3.44 -0.95
C VAL A 108 -4.41 3.46 -0.58
N MET A 109 -5.27 2.75 -1.33
CA MET A 109 -6.72 2.93 -1.27
C MET A 109 -7.36 2.71 0.10
N HIS A 110 -6.75 1.90 0.97
CA HIS A 110 -7.20 1.71 2.36
C HIS A 110 -6.88 2.91 3.27
N LEU A 111 -5.97 3.80 2.87
CA LEU A 111 -5.53 4.96 3.64
C LEU A 111 -6.29 6.25 3.29
N VAL A 112 -6.96 6.28 2.15
CA VAL A 112 -7.68 7.45 1.65
C VAL A 112 -9.10 7.44 2.18
N GLY A 113 -9.47 8.37 3.07
CA GLY A 113 -10.79 8.40 3.71
C GLY A 113 -11.94 8.46 2.70
N PRO A 114 -12.05 9.50 1.86
CA PRO A 114 -13.04 9.55 0.79
C PRO A 114 -12.54 8.84 -0.49
N TRP A 115 -12.12 7.58 -0.39
CA TRP A 115 -11.49 6.84 -1.46
C TRP A 115 -12.32 6.73 -2.77
N ARG A 116 -13.65 6.83 -2.68
CA ARG A 116 -14.51 6.89 -3.86
C ARG A 116 -14.35 8.20 -4.63
N GLU A 117 -14.07 9.29 -3.92
CA GLU A 117 -13.73 10.59 -4.53
C GLU A 117 -12.35 10.52 -5.19
N ALA A 118 -11.38 9.84 -4.57
CA ALA A 118 -10.09 9.60 -5.19
C ALA A 118 -10.21 8.82 -6.52
N LEU A 119 -11.08 7.81 -6.61
CA LEU A 119 -11.32 7.11 -7.88
C LEU A 119 -11.91 8.03 -8.96
N ARG A 120 -12.77 9.01 -8.60
CA ARG A 120 -13.27 10.01 -9.54
C ARG A 120 -12.16 10.95 -10.01
N GLU A 121 -11.26 11.37 -9.10
CA GLU A 121 -10.08 12.15 -9.44
C GLU A 121 -9.13 11.37 -10.34
N PHE A 122 -8.91 10.07 -10.09
CA PHE A 122 -8.11 9.22 -10.96
C PHE A 122 -8.68 9.17 -12.39
N ARG A 123 -10.01 8.95 -12.51
CA ARG A 123 -10.69 9.02 -13.81
C ARG A 123 -10.56 10.40 -14.45
N ARG A 124 -10.64 11.49 -13.69
CA ARG A 124 -10.55 12.86 -14.21
C ARG A 124 -9.17 13.17 -14.81
N VAL A 125 -8.09 12.79 -14.12
CA VAL A 125 -6.72 13.13 -14.55
C VAL A 125 -6.17 12.18 -15.61
N LEU A 126 -6.70 10.97 -15.72
CA LEU A 126 -6.35 10.02 -16.78
C LEU A 126 -6.98 10.44 -18.12
N LYS A 127 -6.25 10.25 -19.20
CA LYS A 127 -6.81 10.34 -20.55
C LYS A 127 -7.86 9.26 -20.77
N PRO A 128 -8.87 9.48 -21.62
CA PRO A 128 -9.88 8.47 -21.94
C PRO A 128 -9.24 7.17 -22.47
N GLY A 129 -9.68 6.03 -21.93
CA GLY A 129 -9.18 4.72 -22.33
C GLY A 129 -7.85 4.29 -21.72
N GLU A 130 -7.20 5.18 -20.96
CA GLU A 130 -5.92 4.90 -20.32
C GLU A 130 -6.09 4.13 -18.98
N VAL A 131 -4.96 3.71 -18.39
CA VAL A 131 -4.97 2.70 -17.32
C VAL A 131 -4.74 3.29 -15.93
N TYR A 132 -5.51 2.78 -14.96
CA TYR A 132 -5.18 2.85 -13.55
C TYR A 132 -4.66 1.49 -13.08
N LEU A 133 -3.47 1.45 -12.47
CA LEU A 133 -2.83 0.26 -11.92
C LEU A 133 -2.88 0.31 -10.38
N ASN A 134 -3.70 -0.56 -9.78
CA ASN A 134 -3.70 -0.76 -8.33
C ASN A 134 -2.75 -1.92 -8.00
N ILE A 135 -1.56 -1.58 -7.51
CA ILE A 135 -0.47 -2.51 -7.24
C ILE A 135 -0.55 -2.97 -5.79
N ARG A 136 -0.46 -4.28 -5.57
CA ARG A 136 -0.57 -4.87 -4.24
C ARG A 136 0.34 -6.09 -4.09
N THR A 137 0.79 -6.27 -2.86
CA THR A 137 1.36 -7.54 -2.39
C THR A 137 0.40 -8.12 -1.37
N TYR A 138 0.13 -9.41 -1.45
CA TYR A 138 -0.79 -10.06 -0.53
C TYR A 138 -0.42 -11.54 -0.32
N GLU A 139 -0.83 -12.06 0.80
CA GLU A 139 -0.79 -13.47 1.13
C GLU A 139 -2.13 -14.10 0.77
N PRO A 140 -2.17 -15.33 0.21
CA PRO A 140 -3.42 -16.03 -0.06
C PRO A 140 -4.26 -16.17 1.21
N ALA A 141 -5.57 -15.91 1.10
CA ALA A 141 -6.49 -15.90 2.25
C ALA A 141 -6.49 -17.27 2.99
N GLY A 142 -6.50 -17.21 4.32
CA GLY A 142 -6.65 -18.37 5.21
C GLY A 142 -5.39 -19.20 5.44
N ALA A 143 -4.25 -18.84 4.80
CA ALA A 143 -2.99 -19.55 4.96
C ALA A 143 -1.98 -18.82 5.86
N SER A 144 -2.13 -17.50 6.01
CA SER A 144 -1.11 -16.65 6.64
C SER A 144 -1.21 -16.64 8.17
N ARG A 145 -0.06 -16.91 8.83
CA ARG A 145 0.09 -16.71 10.28
C ARG A 145 0.00 -15.24 10.67
N ARG A 146 0.49 -14.35 9.79
CA ARG A 146 0.32 -12.90 9.98
C ARG A 146 -1.13 -12.48 10.03
N GLU A 147 -1.98 -13.05 9.18
CA GLU A 147 -3.41 -12.80 9.22
C GLU A 147 -4.01 -13.22 10.57
N GLN A 148 -3.68 -14.43 11.07
CA GLN A 148 -4.14 -14.92 12.37
C GLN A 148 -3.66 -14.03 13.53
N ILE A 149 -2.39 -13.61 13.51
CA ILE A 149 -1.80 -12.71 14.52
C ILE A 149 -2.50 -11.35 14.49
N ARG A 150 -2.70 -10.80 13.29
CA ARG A 150 -3.39 -9.52 13.09
C ARG A 150 -4.84 -9.56 13.54
N ASP A 151 -5.56 -10.63 13.22
CA ASP A 151 -6.96 -10.79 13.60
C ASP A 151 -7.13 -10.95 15.10
N PHE A 152 -6.28 -11.74 15.76
CA PHE A 152 -6.26 -11.81 17.21
C PHE A 152 -6.06 -10.43 17.83
N TRP A 153 -5.01 -9.71 17.42
CA TRP A 153 -4.67 -8.41 17.97
C TRP A 153 -5.75 -7.35 17.72
N ARG A 154 -6.30 -7.29 16.49
CA ARG A 154 -7.40 -6.38 16.16
C ARG A 154 -8.66 -6.64 16.96
N ASN A 155 -9.03 -7.91 17.10
CA ASN A 155 -10.20 -8.30 17.90
C ASN A 155 -10.01 -7.91 19.37
N TRP A 156 -8.83 -8.13 19.91
CA TRP A 156 -8.49 -7.78 21.29
C TRP A 156 -8.59 -6.28 21.55
N VAL A 157 -8.03 -5.47 20.68
CA VAL A 157 -8.06 -3.99 20.75
C VAL A 157 -9.48 -3.45 20.54
N THR A 158 -10.21 -4.00 19.56
CA THR A 158 -11.57 -3.58 19.25
C THR A 158 -12.53 -3.89 20.43
N ALA A 159 -12.35 -4.99 21.12
CA ALA A 159 -13.13 -5.34 22.32
C ALA A 159 -12.97 -4.31 23.45
N ARG A 160 -11.92 -3.46 23.41
CA ARG A 160 -11.67 -2.34 24.33
C ARG A 160 -12.16 -1.00 23.80
N GLY A 161 -12.97 -1.01 22.73
CA GLY A 161 -13.62 0.18 22.19
C GLY A 161 -12.74 1.00 21.24
N VAL A 162 -11.58 0.51 20.81
CA VAL A 162 -10.71 1.22 19.86
C VAL A 162 -10.98 0.77 18.43
N ASP A 163 -11.32 1.72 17.55
CA ASP A 163 -11.47 1.44 16.13
C ASP A 163 -10.12 1.53 15.41
N VAL A 164 -9.60 0.38 15.02
CA VAL A 164 -8.31 0.23 14.31
C VAL A 164 -8.47 0.15 12.79
N ARG A 165 -9.69 0.31 12.27
CA ARG A 165 -9.93 0.28 10.82
C ARG A 165 -9.23 1.45 10.13
N HIS A 166 -8.73 1.19 8.94
CA HIS A 166 -8.25 2.24 8.05
C HIS A 166 -9.41 3.09 7.54
N PRO A 167 -9.17 4.38 7.19
CA PRO A 167 -10.25 5.26 6.76
C PRO A 167 -10.83 4.93 5.38
N GLY A 168 -10.08 4.22 4.53
CA GLY A 168 -10.40 3.96 3.13
C GLY A 168 -11.09 2.63 2.86
N ALA A 169 -10.90 2.09 1.66
CA ALA A 169 -11.43 0.80 1.24
C ALA A 169 -10.92 -0.32 2.16
N GLN A 170 -11.84 -1.09 2.75
CA GLN A 170 -11.47 -2.08 3.76
C GLN A 170 -10.83 -3.34 3.16
N ASN A 171 -11.19 -3.67 1.93
CA ASN A 171 -10.66 -4.83 1.22
C ASN A 171 -10.78 -4.64 -0.30
N ARG A 172 -10.16 -5.58 -1.04
CA ARG A 172 -10.18 -5.57 -2.51
C ARG A 172 -11.58 -5.71 -3.09
N THR A 173 -12.43 -6.51 -2.48
CA THR A 173 -13.80 -6.75 -2.98
C THR A 173 -14.60 -5.46 -3.01
N GLU A 174 -14.52 -4.66 -1.94
CA GLU A 174 -15.18 -3.35 -1.88
C GLU A 174 -14.67 -2.40 -2.97
N LEU A 175 -13.35 -2.37 -3.20
CA LEU A 175 -12.74 -1.57 -4.26
C LEU A 175 -13.21 -2.01 -5.66
N LEU A 176 -13.23 -3.31 -5.94
CA LEU A 176 -13.67 -3.84 -7.23
C LEU A 176 -15.15 -3.59 -7.49
N GLN A 177 -16.00 -3.68 -6.47
CA GLN A 177 -17.42 -3.35 -6.58
C GLN A 177 -17.63 -1.90 -6.99
N GLU A 178 -16.91 -0.96 -6.38
CA GLU A 178 -17.02 0.46 -6.73
C GLU A 178 -16.50 0.71 -8.16
N LEU A 179 -15.37 0.13 -8.54
CA LEU A 179 -14.86 0.22 -9.91
C LEU A 179 -15.87 -0.32 -10.93
N GLN A 180 -16.54 -1.42 -10.62
CA GLN A 180 -17.61 -1.96 -11.48
C GLN A 180 -18.79 -0.99 -11.60
N ILE A 181 -19.21 -0.34 -10.50
CA ILE A 181 -20.25 0.70 -10.51
C ILE A 181 -19.83 1.89 -11.41
N MET A 182 -18.54 2.22 -11.43
CA MET A 182 -17.98 3.28 -12.28
C MET A 182 -17.86 2.90 -13.76
N GLY A 183 -18.29 1.69 -14.17
CA GLY A 183 -18.20 1.21 -15.55
C GLY A 183 -16.76 0.94 -15.96
N THR A 184 -16.02 0.18 -15.15
CA THR A 184 -14.63 -0.18 -15.48
C THR A 184 -14.52 -1.66 -15.82
N ASN A 185 -13.56 -1.97 -16.68
CA ASN A 185 -13.06 -3.33 -16.85
C ASN A 185 -11.81 -3.50 -15.97
N VAL A 186 -11.77 -4.53 -15.13
CA VAL A 186 -10.64 -4.82 -14.25
C VAL A 186 -10.08 -6.21 -14.58
N MET A 187 -8.79 -6.26 -14.90
CA MET A 187 -8.04 -7.48 -15.10
C MET A 187 -6.94 -7.60 -14.04
N GLU A 188 -6.88 -8.74 -13.34
CA GLU A 188 -5.75 -9.03 -12.46
C GLU A 188 -4.59 -9.64 -13.25
N VAL A 189 -3.40 -9.09 -13.07
CA VAL A 189 -2.14 -9.63 -13.54
C VAL A 189 -1.31 -10.04 -12.33
N GLU A 190 -1.19 -11.35 -12.07
CA GLU A 190 -0.25 -11.87 -11.10
C GLU A 190 1.14 -11.88 -11.74
N VAL A 191 2.05 -11.06 -11.21
CA VAL A 191 3.38 -10.83 -11.80
C VAL A 191 4.39 -11.84 -11.28
N VAL A 192 4.41 -12.04 -9.95
CA VAL A 192 5.39 -12.94 -9.31
C VAL A 192 4.87 -13.44 -7.97
N ARG A 193 5.24 -14.69 -7.66
CA ARG A 193 5.10 -15.29 -6.32
C ARG A 193 6.48 -15.45 -5.71
N TYR A 194 6.58 -15.21 -4.43
CA TYR A 194 7.81 -15.46 -3.68
C TYR A 194 7.49 -15.94 -2.28
N THR A 195 8.43 -16.68 -1.70
CA THR A 195 8.34 -17.10 -0.31
C THR A 195 8.95 -16.02 0.58
N HIS A 196 8.17 -15.51 1.53
CA HIS A 196 8.67 -14.65 2.58
C HIS A 196 8.97 -15.48 3.82
N ILE A 197 10.23 -15.41 4.26
CA ILE A 197 10.70 -16.12 5.45
C ILE A 197 10.89 -15.10 6.57
N TYR A 198 10.29 -15.36 7.72
CA TYR A 198 10.37 -14.49 8.90
C TYR A 198 10.21 -15.34 10.18
N THR A 199 10.52 -14.76 11.32
CA THR A 199 10.24 -15.36 12.63
C THR A 199 9.04 -14.70 13.30
N LEU A 200 8.40 -15.42 14.22
CA LEU A 200 7.33 -14.82 15.05
C LEU A 200 7.86 -13.66 15.91
N ARG A 201 9.15 -13.69 16.28
CA ARG A 201 9.83 -12.57 16.95
C ARG A 201 9.83 -11.31 16.09
N GLU A 202 10.27 -11.42 14.84
CA GLU A 202 10.28 -10.29 13.90
C GLU A 202 8.86 -9.74 13.67
N GLU A 203 7.86 -10.60 13.60
CA GLU A 203 6.48 -10.16 13.47
C GLU A 203 5.98 -9.43 14.74
N LEU A 204 6.28 -9.94 15.93
CA LEU A 204 5.96 -9.28 17.20
C LEU A 204 6.66 -7.92 17.33
N GLU A 205 7.94 -7.82 16.94
CA GLU A 205 8.71 -6.57 16.94
C GLU A 205 8.07 -5.49 16.07
N ARG A 206 7.42 -5.86 14.95
CA ARG A 206 6.68 -4.91 14.10
C ARG A 206 5.50 -4.28 14.85
N TYR A 207 4.84 -5.03 15.72
CA TYR A 207 3.82 -4.48 16.61
C TYR A 207 4.46 -3.63 17.70
N GLN A 208 5.50 -4.11 18.38
CA GLN A 208 6.21 -3.39 19.45
C GLN A 208 6.77 -2.04 19.02
N THR A 209 7.17 -1.92 17.75
CA THR A 209 7.73 -0.69 17.17
C THR A 209 6.71 0.17 16.43
N ARG A 210 5.42 -0.19 16.50
CA ARG A 210 4.32 0.51 15.81
C ARG A 210 4.57 0.73 14.30
N VAL A 211 5.16 -0.26 13.62
CA VAL A 211 5.39 -0.22 12.16
C VAL A 211 4.07 -0.20 11.40
N TYR A 212 3.05 -0.88 11.92
CA TYR A 212 1.73 -0.96 11.30
C TYR A 212 0.91 0.30 11.62
N SER A 213 0.31 0.90 10.59
CA SER A 213 -0.42 2.17 10.72
C SER A 213 -1.73 2.06 11.51
N ASP A 214 -2.30 0.87 11.66
CA ASP A 214 -3.45 0.61 12.53
C ASP A 214 -3.10 0.69 14.03
N THR A 215 -1.81 0.57 14.39
CA THR A 215 -1.35 0.74 15.77
C THR A 215 -1.26 2.21 16.23
N TRP A 216 -1.30 3.17 15.30
CA TRP A 216 -0.97 4.58 15.61
C TRP A 216 -2.05 5.33 16.38
N LYS A 217 -3.30 4.88 16.29
CA LYS A 217 -4.46 5.52 16.92
C LYS A 217 -4.77 4.96 18.32
N ILE A 218 -4.01 3.96 18.77
CA ILE A 218 -4.28 3.27 20.02
C ILE A 218 -3.68 4.04 21.18
N PRO A 219 -4.44 4.35 22.26
CA PRO A 219 -3.93 4.90 23.49
C PRO A 219 -2.79 4.04 24.06
N ASP A 220 -1.79 4.67 24.67
CA ASP A 220 -0.55 3.98 25.05
C ASP A 220 -0.78 2.88 26.08
N ASP A 221 -1.70 3.07 27.03
CA ASP A 221 -2.08 2.09 28.04
C ASP A 221 -2.70 0.81 27.41
N ILE A 222 -3.67 0.97 26.50
CA ILE A 222 -4.27 -0.13 25.76
C ILE A 222 -3.24 -0.80 24.85
N TYR A 223 -2.36 0.01 24.25
CA TYR A 223 -1.33 -0.52 23.37
C TYR A 223 -0.34 -1.41 24.11
N GLU A 224 0.20 -0.96 25.25
CA GLU A 224 1.14 -1.74 26.05
C GLU A 224 0.55 -3.07 26.50
N GLU A 225 -0.71 -3.06 26.99
CA GLU A 225 -1.44 -4.27 27.33
C GLU A 225 -1.63 -5.18 26.11
N SER A 226 -1.98 -4.61 24.95
CA SER A 226 -2.19 -5.38 23.71
C SER A 226 -0.94 -6.13 23.26
N ILE A 227 0.24 -5.55 23.46
CA ILE A 227 1.53 -6.18 23.10
C ILE A 227 1.84 -7.36 24.06
N GLN A 228 1.55 -7.21 25.34
CA GLN A 228 1.73 -8.30 26.33
C GLN A 228 0.81 -9.48 25.98
N GLU A 229 -0.44 -9.21 25.68
CA GLU A 229 -1.42 -10.22 25.30
C GLU A 229 -1.07 -10.87 23.95
N LEU A 230 -0.65 -10.09 22.97
CA LEU A 230 -0.21 -10.61 21.69
C LEU A 230 0.99 -11.56 21.84
N HIS A 231 1.97 -11.17 22.66
CA HIS A 231 3.11 -12.04 22.99
C HIS A 231 2.67 -13.36 23.63
N ALA A 232 1.81 -13.28 24.66
CA ALA A 232 1.29 -14.47 25.35
C ALA A 232 0.51 -15.39 24.40
N TRP A 233 -0.32 -14.79 23.53
CA TRP A 233 -1.08 -15.53 22.53
C TRP A 233 -0.18 -16.22 21.49
N ILE A 234 0.86 -15.53 20.98
CA ILE A 234 1.82 -16.11 20.03
C ILE A 234 2.53 -17.31 20.67
N VAL A 235 3.06 -17.14 21.88
CA VAL A 235 3.77 -18.22 22.58
C VAL A 235 2.82 -19.39 22.89
N GLY A 236 1.59 -19.12 23.32
CA GLY A 236 0.60 -20.13 23.60
C GLY A 236 0.16 -20.95 22.40
N ASN A 237 0.09 -20.34 21.21
CA ASN A 237 -0.39 -21.01 19.98
C ASN A 237 0.73 -21.65 19.16
N TYR A 238 1.95 -21.09 19.21
CA TYR A 238 3.06 -21.50 18.33
C TYR A 238 4.29 -22.01 19.10
N GLY A 239 4.35 -21.85 20.40
CA GLY A 239 5.38 -22.36 21.30
C GLY A 239 6.63 -21.46 21.34
N SER A 240 7.29 -21.18 20.23
CA SER A 240 8.55 -20.41 20.20
C SER A 240 8.48 -19.22 19.28
N LEU A 241 9.01 -18.09 19.75
CA LEU A 241 9.13 -16.86 18.94
C LEU A 241 10.20 -17.02 17.82
N ASP A 242 11.16 -17.92 18.00
CA ASP A 242 12.27 -18.11 17.04
C ASP A 242 11.90 -19.11 15.92
N GLN A 243 10.67 -19.60 15.92
CA GLN A 243 10.17 -20.45 14.83
C GLN A 243 10.18 -19.63 13.53
N LYS A 244 10.87 -20.18 12.53
CA LYS A 244 10.82 -19.63 11.15
C LYS A 244 9.52 -20.05 10.49
N LEU A 245 8.88 -19.08 9.87
CA LEU A 245 7.68 -19.27 9.06
C LEU A 245 8.00 -18.95 7.61
N GLU A 246 7.39 -19.71 6.72
CA GLU A 246 7.47 -19.51 5.28
C GLU A 246 6.07 -19.27 4.76
N GLU A 247 5.84 -18.11 4.13
CA GLU A 247 4.54 -17.74 3.58
C GLU A 247 4.67 -17.33 2.12
N GLU A 248 3.75 -17.81 1.29
CA GLU A 248 3.65 -17.37 -0.08
C GLU A 248 3.11 -15.93 -0.10
N VAL A 249 3.82 -15.06 -0.80
CA VAL A 249 3.39 -13.69 -1.07
C VAL A 249 3.28 -13.51 -2.58
N ARG A 250 2.22 -12.87 -3.02
CA ARG A 250 1.96 -12.55 -4.42
C ARG A 250 2.09 -11.06 -4.66
N PHE A 251 2.80 -10.70 -5.72
CA PHE A 251 2.79 -9.36 -6.29
C PHE A 251 1.84 -9.35 -7.48
N ALA A 252 0.80 -8.56 -7.40
CA ALA A 252 -0.23 -8.48 -8.42
C ALA A 252 -0.61 -7.03 -8.75
N ILE A 253 -1.11 -6.84 -9.95
CA ILE A 253 -1.58 -5.56 -10.48
C ILE A 253 -3.03 -5.74 -10.92
N ASP A 254 -3.95 -4.95 -10.34
CA ASP A 254 -5.29 -4.78 -10.90
C ASP A 254 -5.18 -3.70 -11.99
N VAL A 255 -5.31 -4.10 -13.24
CA VAL A 255 -5.32 -3.21 -14.41
C VAL A 255 -6.75 -2.77 -14.67
N VAL A 256 -7.00 -1.48 -14.44
CA VAL A 256 -8.33 -0.87 -14.50
C VAL A 256 -8.41 0.04 -15.71
N ARG A 257 -9.43 -0.12 -16.56
CA ARG A 257 -9.74 0.81 -17.65
C ARG A 257 -11.13 1.39 -17.45
N PHE A 258 -11.21 2.73 -17.43
CA PHE A 258 -12.48 3.43 -17.38
C PHE A 258 -13.10 3.42 -18.77
N GLU A 259 -14.35 2.97 -18.89
CA GLU A 259 -15.09 3.08 -20.14
C GLU A 259 -15.34 4.55 -20.48
N SER A 260 -15.32 4.84 -21.79
CA SER A 260 -15.40 6.20 -22.35
C SER A 260 -16.76 6.84 -22.14
#